data_3bb28bb19d32c2430ee07ca616f736b6
#
_entry.id   3bb28bb19d32c2430ee07ca616f736b6
#
_cell.length_a   1.000
_cell.length_b   1.000
_cell.length_c   1.000
_cell.angle_alpha   90.00
_cell.angle_beta   90.00
_cell.angle_gamma   90.00
#
_symmetry.space_group_name_H-M   'P 1'
#
loop_
_entity.id
_entity.type
_entity.pdbx_description
1 polymer ?
#
loop_
_entity_poly.entity_id
_entity_poly.type
_entity_poly.pdbx_seq_one_letter_code
_entity_poly.pdbx_strand_id
1 'polypeptide(L)'
;MNIITLLTEQAQIRPHQPAIIDFPQRKRRVLTFVELEQAATHSAGLFQQSGLQVGDVVLIFQPMSAELYIALAGIFRLGLVAMFIDPGQGLRHIAQCCASQPPKAVLASNIVHRLLALSPTLRRIPLKFAVEELAVQAKSVPKFAPLGRRAWQTHRQTVQHPHYFSAQASDPALLTFTSGSTGHPKAALRSHDFLMSQHQVIAECLALTTGSVSLATMPIVLLSNLAQGITSVIPAGDLRSPGKTDPALLATLIQAENVSSTVASPALLERLADYCQTQQQTLPSLCKIFIGGAPVFPKTLQRLQQVASHAEIVTIYGSTEAEPMAKIAFNQVQMADVQAMLAGGGVLVGVPVPAIRLAILPDRWGKPLLPMSQSEFECLQCSRGVVGEIVVSGAHVLSGYLHGKGDAESKFRVNGSSWHRTGDAGYLDGQGRLWLMGRCSARLQDERGKTYPFAVECALSQLPAVQRSAFLSHNARRVLVVQITDASASLCERLKGVLFPFRKRVQPIIAPTLDLTKLKAWVAWAQVDEIRVFKHIPLDVRHNAKVDYPALYKRLERWDGFFHHLGCFIGGFKHALGLLKH
;
A
#
# COMPACT_ATOMS: atom_id res chain seq x y z
N MET A 1 -10.33 24.20 8.09
CA MET A 1 -11.63 23.73 7.51
C MET A 1 -11.74 22.21 7.74
N ASN A 2 -12.91 21.71 8.09
CA ASN A 2 -13.11 20.27 8.27
C ASN A 2 -13.36 19.62 6.90
N ILE A 3 -12.63 18.54 6.56
CA ILE A 3 -12.76 17.88 5.25
C ILE A 3 -14.20 17.40 4.95
N ILE A 4 -14.99 17.15 6.00
CA ILE A 4 -16.38 16.69 5.83
C ILE A 4 -17.31 17.77 5.27
N THR A 5 -16.93 19.05 5.34
CA THR A 5 -17.74 20.13 4.74
C THR A 5 -17.89 19.95 3.25
N LEU A 6 -16.85 19.40 2.57
CA LEU A 6 -16.89 19.10 1.16
C LEU A 6 -17.96 18.04 0.80
N LEU A 7 -18.14 17.03 1.66
CA LEU A 7 -19.22 16.06 1.47
C LEU A 7 -20.61 16.70 1.61
N THR A 8 -20.78 17.58 2.60
CA THR A 8 -22.04 18.31 2.80
C THR A 8 -22.36 19.19 1.59
N GLU A 9 -21.35 19.89 1.03
CA GLU A 9 -21.50 20.69 -0.19
C GLU A 9 -21.95 19.81 -1.38
N GLN A 10 -21.32 18.63 -1.57
CA GLN A 10 -21.72 17.72 -2.64
C GLN A 10 -23.16 17.19 -2.44
N ALA A 11 -23.58 16.94 -1.20
CA ALA A 11 -24.94 16.52 -0.90
C ALA A 11 -25.98 17.61 -1.23
N GLN A 12 -25.60 18.88 -1.15
CA GLN A 12 -26.46 20.01 -1.55
C GLN A 12 -26.49 20.18 -3.09
N ILE A 13 -25.34 20.08 -3.75
CA ILE A 13 -25.21 20.31 -5.20
C ILE A 13 -25.75 19.11 -6.00
N ARG A 14 -25.54 17.87 -5.51
CA ARG A 14 -25.83 16.60 -6.20
C ARG A 14 -26.56 15.59 -5.32
N PRO A 15 -27.71 15.94 -4.72
CA PRO A 15 -28.35 15.11 -3.70
C PRO A 15 -28.63 13.68 -4.17
N HIS A 16 -29.09 13.50 -5.41
CA HIS A 16 -29.54 12.22 -5.95
C HIS A 16 -28.48 11.46 -6.75
N GLN A 17 -27.28 12.05 -6.96
CA GLN A 17 -26.20 11.35 -7.61
C GLN A 17 -25.67 10.23 -6.70
N PRO A 18 -25.35 9.03 -7.22
CA PRO A 18 -24.67 8.00 -6.47
C PRO A 18 -23.33 8.52 -5.92
N ALA A 19 -23.13 8.40 -4.62
CA ALA A 19 -21.87 8.71 -3.94
C ALA A 19 -21.02 7.44 -3.81
N ILE A 20 -21.63 6.36 -3.32
CA ILE A 20 -20.98 5.05 -3.14
C ILE A 20 -21.86 3.96 -3.73
N ILE A 21 -21.23 3.07 -4.51
CA ILE A 21 -21.80 1.79 -4.93
C ILE A 21 -20.95 0.70 -4.30
N ASP A 22 -21.54 -0.15 -3.47
CA ASP A 22 -20.84 -1.27 -2.84
C ASP A 22 -21.67 -2.56 -2.89
N PHE A 23 -21.09 -3.66 -2.41
CA PHE A 23 -21.68 -5.00 -2.59
C PHE A 23 -21.69 -5.80 -1.28
N PRO A 24 -22.40 -5.31 -0.23
CA PRO A 24 -22.55 -6.09 0.99
C PRO A 24 -23.21 -7.43 0.68
N GLN A 25 -22.62 -8.52 1.20
CA GLN A 25 -23.10 -9.89 0.93
C GLN A 25 -23.28 -10.19 -0.58
N ARG A 26 -22.44 -9.58 -1.45
CA ARG A 26 -22.48 -9.67 -2.91
C ARG A 26 -23.75 -9.10 -3.57
N LYS A 27 -24.52 -8.29 -2.86
CA LYS A 27 -25.70 -7.60 -3.40
C LYS A 27 -25.35 -6.13 -3.65
N ARG A 28 -25.69 -5.65 -4.85
CA ARG A 28 -25.47 -4.26 -5.24
C ARG A 28 -26.27 -3.30 -4.35
N ARG A 29 -25.58 -2.34 -3.75
CA ARG A 29 -26.18 -1.24 -2.98
C ARG A 29 -25.67 0.09 -3.52
N VAL A 30 -26.56 1.07 -3.61
CA VAL A 30 -26.26 2.44 -3.99
C VAL A 30 -26.62 3.35 -2.83
N LEU A 31 -25.70 4.21 -2.45
CA LEU A 31 -25.97 5.36 -1.59
C LEU A 31 -25.76 6.63 -2.42
N THR A 32 -26.76 7.49 -2.43
CA THR A 32 -26.67 8.83 -2.99
C THR A 32 -25.95 9.78 -2.01
N PHE A 33 -25.54 10.95 -2.50
CA PHE A 33 -24.87 11.94 -1.64
C PHE A 33 -25.76 12.39 -0.49
N VAL A 34 -27.06 12.60 -0.71
CA VAL A 34 -27.99 12.98 0.36
C VAL A 34 -28.20 11.85 1.38
N GLU A 35 -28.28 10.60 0.94
CA GLU A 35 -28.40 9.45 1.85
C GLU A 35 -27.13 9.25 2.69
N LEU A 36 -25.95 9.44 2.07
CA LEU A 36 -24.67 9.38 2.77
C LEU A 36 -24.56 10.49 3.83
N GLU A 37 -24.98 11.71 3.50
CA GLU A 37 -24.99 12.86 4.39
C GLU A 37 -25.96 12.65 5.58
N GLN A 38 -27.16 12.15 5.33
CA GLN A 38 -28.13 11.81 6.37
C GLN A 38 -27.60 10.71 7.30
N ALA A 39 -26.98 9.67 6.74
CA ALA A 39 -26.39 8.60 7.52
C ALA A 39 -25.21 9.09 8.38
N ALA A 40 -24.37 9.98 7.83
CA ALA A 40 -23.29 10.61 8.55
C ALA A 40 -23.77 11.47 9.71
N THR A 41 -24.85 12.24 9.50
CA THR A 41 -25.49 13.05 10.55
C THR A 41 -26.03 12.15 11.66
N HIS A 42 -26.71 11.05 11.30
CA HIS A 42 -27.24 10.11 12.27
C HIS A 42 -26.11 9.42 13.07
N SER A 43 -25.02 9.02 12.43
CA SER A 43 -23.87 8.41 13.12
C SER A 43 -23.19 9.38 14.08
N ALA A 44 -23.06 10.66 13.70
CA ALA A 44 -22.55 11.71 14.57
C ALA A 44 -23.43 11.88 15.82
N GLY A 45 -24.76 11.97 15.65
CA GLY A 45 -25.69 12.04 16.76
C GLY A 45 -25.59 10.85 17.73
N LEU A 46 -25.43 9.63 17.20
CA LEU A 46 -25.22 8.44 18.00
C LEU A 46 -23.91 8.51 18.82
N PHE A 47 -22.82 8.94 18.21
CA PHE A 47 -21.52 9.09 18.89
C PHE A 47 -21.62 10.14 20.00
N GLN A 48 -22.24 11.28 19.74
CA GLN A 48 -22.46 12.36 20.70
C GLN A 48 -23.31 11.89 21.90
N GLN A 49 -24.44 11.23 21.64
CA GLN A 49 -25.32 10.68 22.68
C GLN A 49 -24.64 9.60 23.53
N SER A 50 -23.65 8.89 22.97
CA SER A 50 -22.84 7.91 23.69
C SER A 50 -21.78 8.55 24.59
N GLY A 51 -21.66 9.89 24.62
CA GLY A 51 -20.75 10.64 25.47
C GLY A 51 -19.35 10.83 24.87
N LEU A 52 -19.17 10.64 23.56
CA LEU A 52 -17.93 11.00 22.88
C LEU A 52 -17.82 12.52 22.74
N GLN A 53 -16.63 13.04 22.97
CA GLN A 53 -16.29 14.46 22.94
C GLN A 53 -15.19 14.76 21.93
N VAL A 54 -15.06 16.02 21.52
CA VAL A 54 -14.00 16.49 20.64
C VAL A 54 -12.63 15.98 21.09
N GLY A 55 -11.84 15.44 20.15
CA GLY A 55 -10.52 14.86 20.41
C GLY A 55 -10.53 13.41 20.86
N ASP A 56 -11.69 12.83 21.21
CA ASP A 56 -11.77 11.41 21.56
C ASP A 56 -11.39 10.51 20.36
N VAL A 57 -10.64 9.47 20.63
CA VAL A 57 -10.15 8.53 19.60
C VAL A 57 -11.11 7.37 19.43
N VAL A 58 -11.50 7.10 18.19
CA VAL A 58 -12.34 5.98 17.79
C VAL A 58 -11.51 4.99 16.98
N LEU A 59 -11.26 3.81 17.53
CA LEU A 59 -10.58 2.71 16.85
C LEU A 59 -11.53 2.03 15.85
N ILE A 60 -11.11 1.90 14.59
CA ILE A 60 -11.96 1.39 13.51
C ILE A 60 -11.37 0.10 12.95
N PHE A 61 -12.17 -0.98 13.00
CA PHE A 61 -11.90 -2.26 12.35
C PHE A 61 -12.99 -2.59 11.33
N GLN A 62 -13.26 -1.62 10.45
CA GLN A 62 -14.22 -1.78 9.35
C GLN A 62 -13.45 -1.81 8.02
N PRO A 63 -13.68 -2.81 7.14
CA PRO A 63 -13.15 -2.80 5.78
C PRO A 63 -13.75 -1.65 4.97
N MET A 64 -13.17 -1.37 3.80
CA MET A 64 -13.76 -0.42 2.86
C MET A 64 -15.19 -0.83 2.52
N SER A 65 -16.14 0.02 2.85
CA SER A 65 -17.59 -0.14 2.63
C SER A 65 -18.27 1.20 2.87
N ALA A 66 -19.52 1.35 2.50
CA ALA A 66 -20.28 2.57 2.79
C ALA A 66 -20.29 2.89 4.30
N GLU A 67 -20.38 1.87 5.16
CA GLU A 67 -20.37 2.03 6.62
C GLU A 67 -19.10 2.71 7.13
N LEU A 68 -17.94 2.39 6.53
CA LEU A 68 -16.67 3.03 6.89
C LEU A 68 -16.75 4.55 6.66
N TYR A 69 -17.24 4.98 5.50
CA TYR A 69 -17.29 6.40 5.15
C TYR A 69 -18.37 7.15 5.90
N ILE A 70 -19.49 6.51 6.21
CA ILE A 70 -20.52 7.05 7.11
C ILE A 70 -19.93 7.28 8.51
N ALA A 71 -19.17 6.31 9.03
CA ALA A 71 -18.52 6.44 10.33
C ALA A 71 -17.47 7.55 10.34
N LEU A 72 -16.60 7.60 9.32
CA LEU A 72 -15.58 8.65 9.17
C LEU A 72 -16.22 10.03 9.10
N ALA A 73 -17.29 10.18 8.31
CA ALA A 73 -18.03 11.44 8.21
C ALA A 73 -18.61 11.87 9.56
N GLY A 74 -19.20 10.94 10.32
CA GLY A 74 -19.72 11.21 11.66
C GLY A 74 -18.62 11.57 12.67
N ILE A 75 -17.49 10.88 12.61
CA ILE A 75 -16.31 11.12 13.45
C ILE A 75 -15.75 12.53 13.19
N PHE A 76 -15.49 12.87 11.93
CA PHE A 76 -14.93 14.18 11.56
C PHE A 76 -15.90 15.32 11.86
N ARG A 77 -17.20 15.08 11.73
CA ARG A 77 -18.25 16.07 12.05
C ARG A 77 -18.25 16.49 13.51
N LEU A 78 -17.90 15.58 14.40
CA LEU A 78 -17.82 15.85 15.86
C LEU A 78 -16.41 16.23 16.33
N GLY A 79 -15.43 16.33 15.46
CA GLY A 79 -14.05 16.56 15.85
C GLY A 79 -13.41 15.41 16.62
N LEU A 80 -13.89 14.18 16.40
CA LEU A 80 -13.27 12.97 16.90
C LEU A 80 -12.09 12.55 16.02
N VAL A 81 -11.24 11.68 16.52
CA VAL A 81 -10.07 11.17 15.80
C VAL A 81 -10.29 9.74 15.34
N ALA A 82 -10.31 9.49 14.05
CA ALA A 82 -10.38 8.15 13.49
C ALA A 82 -9.02 7.43 13.62
N MET A 83 -8.99 6.26 14.25
CA MET A 83 -7.76 5.47 14.45
C MET A 83 -7.83 4.16 13.68
N PHE A 84 -6.82 3.92 12.84
CA PHE A 84 -6.68 2.68 12.08
C PHE A 84 -5.41 1.93 12.47
N ILE A 85 -5.57 0.63 12.71
CA ILE A 85 -4.49 -0.31 12.96
C ILE A 85 -4.67 -1.50 12.02
N ASP A 86 -3.58 -1.96 11.40
CA ASP A 86 -3.63 -3.14 10.55
C ASP A 86 -3.87 -4.40 11.40
N PRO A 87 -5.01 -5.09 11.26
CA PRO A 87 -5.31 -6.30 12.02
C PRO A 87 -4.37 -7.48 11.69
N GLY A 88 -3.71 -7.46 10.52
CA GLY A 88 -2.74 -8.48 10.12
C GLY A 88 -1.48 -8.54 11.00
N GLN A 89 -1.19 -7.46 11.74
CA GLN A 89 -0.06 -7.41 12.67
C GLN A 89 -0.30 -8.15 14.00
N GLY A 90 -1.52 -8.64 14.24
CA GLY A 90 -1.89 -9.43 15.39
C GLY A 90 -2.23 -8.63 16.67
N LEU A 91 -2.88 -9.32 17.62
CA LEU A 91 -3.44 -8.69 18.83
C LEU A 91 -2.40 -7.98 19.72
N ARG A 92 -1.17 -8.48 19.78
CA ARG A 92 -0.10 -7.85 20.58
C ARG A 92 0.26 -6.47 20.02
N HIS A 93 0.41 -6.36 18.71
CA HIS A 93 0.69 -5.08 18.05
C HIS A 93 -0.48 -4.09 18.23
N ILE A 94 -1.72 -4.56 18.05
CA ILE A 94 -2.92 -3.74 18.28
C ILE A 94 -2.95 -3.22 19.71
N ALA A 95 -2.67 -4.07 20.71
CA ALA A 95 -2.62 -3.66 22.10
C ALA A 95 -1.53 -2.62 22.39
N GLN A 96 -0.35 -2.73 21.75
CA GLN A 96 0.72 -1.72 21.84
C GLN A 96 0.31 -0.38 21.26
N CYS A 97 -0.34 -0.38 20.09
CA CYS A 97 -0.87 0.84 19.48
C CYS A 97 -1.92 1.51 20.39
N CYS A 98 -2.86 0.73 20.94
CA CYS A 98 -3.88 1.23 21.87
C CYS A 98 -3.29 1.72 23.19
N ALA A 99 -2.16 1.16 23.65
CA ALA A 99 -1.47 1.65 24.83
C ALA A 99 -0.76 3.00 24.58
N SER A 100 -0.26 3.23 23.35
CA SER A 100 0.38 4.50 22.98
C SER A 100 -0.63 5.64 22.77
N GLN A 101 -1.83 5.30 22.29
CA GLN A 101 -2.95 6.23 22.10
C GLN A 101 -4.25 5.52 22.47
N PRO A 102 -4.72 5.64 23.73
CA PRO A 102 -5.90 4.92 24.21
C PRO A 102 -7.19 5.34 23.49
N PRO A 103 -7.88 4.44 22.79
CA PRO A 103 -9.17 4.77 22.18
C PRO A 103 -10.28 4.76 23.23
N LYS A 104 -11.23 5.70 23.11
CA LYS A 104 -12.41 5.76 23.94
C LYS A 104 -13.55 4.90 23.38
N ALA A 105 -13.54 4.66 22.09
CA ALA A 105 -14.51 3.82 21.41
C ALA A 105 -13.85 2.87 20.41
N VAL A 106 -14.53 1.76 20.11
CA VAL A 106 -14.18 0.87 19.00
C VAL A 106 -15.40 0.61 18.13
N LEU A 107 -15.22 0.74 16.82
CA LEU A 107 -16.20 0.44 15.78
C LEU A 107 -15.71 -0.81 15.00
N ALA A 108 -16.50 -1.88 15.02
CA ALA A 108 -16.15 -3.13 14.37
C ALA A 108 -17.40 -3.99 14.10
N SER A 109 -17.26 -5.02 13.25
CA SER A 109 -18.30 -6.05 13.13
C SER A 109 -18.40 -6.89 14.40
N ASN A 110 -19.54 -7.56 14.61
CA ASN A 110 -19.75 -8.45 15.76
C ASN A 110 -18.70 -9.56 15.88
N ILE A 111 -18.23 -10.09 14.76
CA ILE A 111 -17.18 -11.13 14.73
C ILE A 111 -15.86 -10.56 15.26
N VAL A 112 -15.49 -9.36 14.81
CA VAL A 112 -14.25 -8.70 15.26
C VAL A 112 -14.35 -8.35 16.74
N HIS A 113 -15.50 -7.90 17.24
CA HIS A 113 -15.69 -7.66 18.68
C HIS A 113 -15.45 -8.90 19.55
N ARG A 114 -15.86 -10.09 19.08
CA ARG A 114 -15.57 -11.35 19.79
C ARG A 114 -14.08 -11.65 19.85
N LEU A 115 -13.35 -11.38 18.77
CA LEU A 115 -11.89 -11.55 18.72
C LEU A 115 -11.17 -10.53 19.62
N LEU A 116 -11.61 -9.26 19.58
CA LEU A 116 -11.03 -8.20 20.43
C LEU A 116 -11.24 -8.47 21.93
N ALA A 117 -12.33 -9.15 22.31
CA ALA A 117 -12.60 -9.54 23.68
C ALA A 117 -11.57 -10.51 24.27
N LEU A 118 -10.78 -11.20 23.44
CA LEU A 118 -9.67 -12.07 23.87
C LEU A 118 -8.46 -11.27 24.39
N SER A 119 -8.36 -9.97 24.08
CA SER A 119 -7.30 -9.10 24.60
C SER A 119 -7.79 -8.29 25.78
N PRO A 120 -7.13 -8.38 26.96
CA PRO A 120 -7.49 -7.58 28.15
C PRO A 120 -7.49 -6.08 27.88
N THR A 121 -6.53 -5.59 27.09
CA THR A 121 -6.41 -4.18 26.70
C THR A 121 -7.61 -3.72 25.87
N LEU A 122 -7.98 -4.49 24.84
CA LEU A 122 -9.06 -4.12 23.92
C LEU A 122 -10.44 -4.29 24.56
N ARG A 123 -10.58 -5.26 25.47
CA ARG A 123 -11.81 -5.46 26.26
C ARG A 123 -12.15 -4.26 27.14
N ARG A 124 -11.13 -3.50 27.60
CA ARG A 124 -11.29 -2.32 28.47
C ARG A 124 -11.72 -1.06 27.73
N ILE A 125 -11.76 -1.04 26.38
CA ILE A 125 -12.25 0.12 25.63
C ILE A 125 -13.70 0.39 26.06
N PRO A 126 -14.04 1.62 26.54
CA PRO A 126 -15.32 1.87 27.21
C PRO A 126 -16.54 1.68 26.29
N LEU A 127 -16.48 2.24 25.08
CA LEU A 127 -17.59 2.25 24.15
C LEU A 127 -17.35 1.30 22.97
N LYS A 128 -18.36 0.52 22.61
CA LYS A 128 -18.29 -0.45 21.52
C LYS A 128 -19.48 -0.26 20.60
N PHE A 129 -19.20 -0.05 19.31
CA PHE A 129 -20.19 0.10 18.27
C PHE A 129 -20.09 -1.07 17.30
N ALA A 130 -21.18 -1.80 17.12
CA ALA A 130 -21.27 -2.82 16.09
C ALA A 130 -21.74 -2.17 14.78
N VAL A 131 -21.05 -2.52 13.69
CA VAL A 131 -21.58 -2.29 12.35
C VAL A 131 -22.61 -3.39 12.10
N GLU A 132 -23.88 -3.02 12.02
CA GLU A 132 -24.92 -3.97 11.61
C GLU A 132 -24.75 -4.24 10.12
N GLU A 133 -24.46 -5.49 9.77
CA GLU A 133 -24.60 -5.98 8.40
C GLU A 133 -26.10 -5.96 8.08
N LEU A 134 -26.54 -4.89 7.43
CA LEU A 134 -27.94 -4.74 7.05
C LEU A 134 -28.34 -5.86 6.12
N ALA A 135 -29.34 -6.62 6.55
CA ALA A 135 -30.10 -7.48 5.64
C ALA A 135 -30.56 -6.64 4.46
N VAL A 136 -30.22 -7.07 3.26
CA VAL A 136 -30.45 -6.35 2.00
C VAL A 136 -31.95 -6.30 1.70
N GLN A 137 -32.68 -5.40 2.36
CA GLN A 137 -33.97 -4.93 1.87
C GLN A 137 -33.79 -3.47 1.44
N ALA A 138 -34.10 -3.23 0.19
CA ALA A 138 -33.96 -1.95 -0.48
C ALA A 138 -34.48 -0.78 0.40
N LYS A 139 -33.69 0.30 0.49
CA LYS A 139 -33.94 1.58 1.15
C LYS A 139 -33.56 1.74 2.62
N SER A 140 -32.71 0.89 3.22
CA SER A 140 -32.22 1.16 4.57
C SER A 140 -30.80 1.70 4.58
N VAL A 141 -30.63 2.90 5.10
CA VAL A 141 -29.35 3.53 5.41
C VAL A 141 -28.60 2.67 6.44
N PRO A 142 -27.29 2.41 6.29
CA PRO A 142 -26.50 1.68 7.28
C PRO A 142 -26.61 2.31 8.67
N LYS A 143 -26.90 1.49 9.69
CA LYS A 143 -27.01 1.94 11.07
C LYS A 143 -25.86 1.37 11.90
N PHE A 144 -25.32 2.19 12.79
CA PHE A 144 -24.43 1.73 13.84
C PHE A 144 -25.26 1.48 15.10
N ALA A 145 -24.99 0.36 15.78
CA ALA A 145 -25.66 0.04 17.03
C ALA A 145 -24.62 -0.03 18.17
N PRO A 146 -24.87 0.62 19.30
CA PRO A 146 -24.02 0.44 20.47
C PRO A 146 -24.17 -0.99 21.03
N LEU A 147 -23.05 -1.60 21.47
CA LEU A 147 -23.03 -2.91 22.10
C LEU A 147 -23.23 -2.77 23.61
N GLY A 148 -24.32 -3.34 24.14
CA GLY A 148 -24.59 -3.42 25.58
C GLY A 148 -26.06 -3.14 25.96
N ARG A 149 -26.52 -3.66 27.10
CA ARG A 149 -27.92 -3.54 27.54
C ARG A 149 -28.41 -2.10 27.70
N ARG A 150 -27.56 -1.13 28.03
CA ARG A 150 -27.93 0.30 28.16
C ARG A 150 -28.12 1.00 26.80
N ALA A 151 -27.55 0.49 25.74
CA ALA A 151 -27.58 1.09 24.43
C ALA A 151 -28.94 0.98 23.72
N TRP A 152 -29.74 -0.04 24.02
CA TRP A 152 -31.07 -0.23 23.42
C TRP A 152 -32.12 0.82 23.85
N GLN A 153 -31.96 1.44 25.02
CA GLN A 153 -32.90 2.44 25.52
C GLN A 153 -32.71 3.82 24.87
N THR A 154 -31.49 4.16 24.45
CA THR A 154 -31.17 5.45 23.82
C THR A 154 -31.51 5.51 22.32
N HIS A 155 -31.73 4.39 21.67
CA HIS A 155 -32.01 4.32 20.22
C HIS A 155 -33.41 4.82 19.79
N ARG A 156 -34.30 5.04 20.73
CA ARG A 156 -35.67 5.52 20.45
C ARG A 156 -35.83 7.04 20.47
N GLN A 157 -34.84 7.78 20.94
CA GLN A 157 -34.91 9.25 20.93
C GLN A 157 -34.51 9.79 19.56
N THR A 158 -35.30 10.72 19.05
CA THR A 158 -35.01 11.49 17.84
C THR A 158 -33.61 12.11 17.99
N VAL A 159 -32.67 11.71 17.12
CA VAL A 159 -31.30 12.25 17.12
C VAL A 159 -31.43 13.72 16.77
N GLN A 160 -31.15 14.61 17.72
CA GLN A 160 -30.97 16.03 17.42
C GLN A 160 -29.81 16.19 16.45
N HIS A 161 -29.94 17.10 15.46
CA HIS A 161 -28.86 17.38 14.54
C HIS A 161 -27.63 17.87 15.32
N PRO A 162 -26.52 17.12 15.31
CA PRO A 162 -25.33 17.53 16.03
C PRO A 162 -24.77 18.82 15.43
N HIS A 163 -24.29 19.71 16.30
CA HIS A 163 -23.52 20.85 15.82
C HIS A 163 -22.25 20.37 15.13
N TYR A 164 -21.97 20.94 13.96
CA TYR A 164 -20.71 20.68 13.28
C TYR A 164 -19.56 21.25 14.08
N PHE A 165 -18.55 20.43 14.32
CA PHE A 165 -17.31 20.88 14.91
C PHE A 165 -16.57 21.81 13.93
N SER A 166 -16.34 23.05 14.35
CA SER A 166 -15.52 24.00 13.58
C SER A 166 -14.03 23.68 13.79
N ALA A 167 -13.49 22.75 12.96
CA ALA A 167 -12.11 22.31 13.07
C ALA A 167 -11.13 23.44 12.80
N GLN A 168 -10.14 23.60 13.68
CA GLN A 168 -8.92 24.34 13.38
C GLN A 168 -8.05 23.53 12.42
N ALA A 169 -7.14 24.20 11.71
CA ALA A 169 -6.25 23.55 10.76
C ALA A 169 -5.42 22.42 11.41
N SER A 170 -4.96 22.63 12.63
CA SER A 170 -4.11 21.71 13.40
C SER A 170 -4.85 20.59 14.12
N ASP A 171 -6.20 20.63 14.16
CA ASP A 171 -6.97 19.64 14.92
C ASP A 171 -6.77 18.22 14.35
N PRO A 172 -6.52 17.23 15.21
CA PRO A 172 -6.35 15.86 14.81
C PRO A 172 -7.62 15.29 14.15
N ALA A 173 -7.45 14.58 13.04
CA ALA A 173 -8.56 13.92 12.33
C ALA A 173 -8.34 12.43 12.17
N LEU A 174 -7.13 12.02 11.78
CA LEU A 174 -6.85 10.64 11.40
C LEU A 174 -5.52 10.17 11.98
N LEU A 175 -5.53 9.01 12.63
CA LEU A 175 -4.36 8.34 13.19
C LEU A 175 -4.16 6.99 12.52
N THR A 176 -2.99 6.76 11.94
CA THR A 176 -2.62 5.46 11.37
C THR A 176 -1.27 5.02 11.92
N PHE A 177 -1.05 3.70 11.98
CA PHE A 177 0.22 3.14 12.42
C PHE A 177 0.97 2.54 11.25
N THR A 178 2.27 2.85 11.17
CA THR A 178 3.20 2.24 10.22
C THR A 178 4.14 1.30 10.95
N SER A 179 4.53 0.20 10.29
CA SER A 179 5.54 -0.71 10.81
C SER A 179 6.91 -0.01 10.74
N GLY A 180 7.38 0.49 11.88
CA GLY A 180 8.71 1.08 11.97
C GLY A 180 9.81 0.03 11.77
N SER A 181 10.94 0.43 11.17
CA SER A 181 12.16 -0.38 11.06
C SER A 181 12.71 -0.84 12.43
N THR A 182 12.29 -0.18 13.50
CA THR A 182 12.69 -0.44 14.90
C THR A 182 11.79 -1.44 15.63
N GLY A 183 10.78 -2.01 14.97
CA GLY A 183 9.84 -2.97 15.58
C GLY A 183 8.77 -2.34 16.49
N HIS A 184 8.84 -1.04 16.76
CA HIS A 184 7.79 -0.30 17.48
C HIS A 184 6.85 0.41 16.49
N PRO A 185 5.52 0.42 16.74
CA PRO A 185 4.58 1.13 15.88
C PRO A 185 4.85 2.65 15.89
N LYS A 186 4.96 3.24 14.69
CA LYS A 186 5.04 4.70 14.52
C LYS A 186 3.63 5.23 14.20
N ALA A 187 3.14 6.16 14.98
CA ALA A 187 1.80 6.72 14.85
C ALA A 187 1.83 7.99 14.00
N ALA A 188 1.28 7.94 12.79
CA ALA A 188 1.12 9.08 11.90
C ALA A 188 -0.22 9.78 12.20
N LEU A 189 -0.15 10.94 12.84
CA LEU A 189 -1.31 11.77 13.14
C LEU A 189 -1.49 12.81 12.03
N ARG A 190 -2.65 12.81 11.37
CA ARG A 190 -3.01 13.77 10.33
C ARG A 190 -4.08 14.72 10.85
N SER A 191 -3.83 16.01 10.70
CA SER A 191 -4.80 17.07 10.98
C SER A 191 -5.83 17.19 9.85
N HIS A 192 -6.88 17.96 10.09
CA HIS A 192 -7.84 18.31 9.03
C HIS A 192 -7.16 19.09 7.89
N ASP A 193 -6.22 19.99 8.20
CA ASP A 193 -5.46 20.73 7.19
C ASP A 193 -4.59 19.81 6.32
N PHE A 194 -3.94 18.83 6.94
CA PHE A 194 -3.21 17.79 6.20
C PHE A 194 -4.14 17.04 5.23
N LEU A 195 -5.32 16.60 5.70
CA LEU A 195 -6.27 15.87 4.86
C LEU A 195 -6.82 16.75 3.72
N MET A 196 -7.06 18.04 3.97
CA MET A 196 -7.46 19.00 2.93
C MET A 196 -6.36 19.20 1.90
N SER A 197 -5.12 19.42 2.34
CA SER A 197 -3.97 19.57 1.44
C SER A 197 -3.73 18.29 0.62
N GLN A 198 -3.84 17.11 1.25
CA GLN A 198 -3.72 15.84 0.57
C GLN A 198 -4.84 15.64 -0.45
N HIS A 199 -6.10 15.98 -0.10
CA HIS A 199 -7.23 15.93 -1.02
C HIS A 199 -6.98 16.81 -2.25
N GLN A 200 -6.54 18.06 -2.07
CA GLN A 200 -6.27 18.97 -3.19
C GLN A 200 -5.22 18.39 -4.15
N VAL A 201 -4.10 17.90 -3.60
CA VAL A 201 -3.03 17.32 -4.43
C VAL A 201 -3.48 16.03 -5.13
N ILE A 202 -4.29 15.19 -4.48
CA ILE A 202 -4.89 14.01 -5.10
C ILE A 202 -5.84 14.43 -6.23
N ALA A 203 -6.72 15.40 -6.00
CA ALA A 203 -7.68 15.90 -6.98
C ALA A 203 -6.97 16.43 -8.24
N GLU A 204 -5.92 17.24 -8.06
CA GLU A 204 -5.10 17.76 -9.16
C GLU A 204 -4.31 16.65 -9.88
N CYS A 205 -3.79 15.68 -9.10
CA CYS A 205 -3.02 14.58 -9.65
C CYS A 205 -3.87 13.65 -10.52
N LEU A 206 -5.06 13.29 -10.07
CA LEU A 206 -5.99 12.40 -10.76
C LEU A 206 -6.78 13.14 -11.84
N ALA A 207 -7.09 14.41 -11.67
CA ALA A 207 -7.86 15.25 -12.58
C ALA A 207 -9.10 14.51 -13.14
N LEU A 208 -9.90 13.93 -12.24
CA LEU A 208 -11.12 13.21 -12.59
C LEU A 208 -12.26 14.19 -12.86
N THR A 209 -13.14 13.84 -13.77
CA THR A 209 -14.32 14.65 -14.08
C THR A 209 -15.39 14.42 -13.01
N THR A 210 -15.93 15.49 -12.44
CA THR A 210 -17.06 15.43 -11.53
C THR A 210 -18.24 14.70 -12.18
N GLY A 211 -18.91 13.83 -11.43
CA GLY A 211 -19.99 12.97 -11.96
C GLY A 211 -19.51 11.68 -12.62
N SER A 212 -18.21 11.48 -12.81
CA SER A 212 -17.67 10.22 -13.32
C SER A 212 -17.74 9.09 -12.28
N VAL A 213 -17.52 7.85 -12.74
CA VAL A 213 -17.55 6.64 -11.90
C VAL A 213 -16.12 6.11 -11.75
N SER A 214 -15.65 6.00 -10.51
CA SER A 214 -14.30 5.54 -10.19
C SER A 214 -14.33 4.25 -9.36
N LEU A 215 -13.58 3.23 -9.79
CA LEU A 215 -13.33 2.06 -8.96
C LEU A 215 -12.32 2.41 -7.88
N ALA A 216 -12.78 2.48 -6.64
CA ALA A 216 -11.99 2.89 -5.50
C ALA A 216 -11.46 1.66 -4.72
N THR A 217 -10.14 1.47 -4.73
CA THR A 217 -9.49 0.39 -3.98
C THR A 217 -8.60 0.89 -2.83
N MET A 218 -8.44 2.22 -2.73
CA MET A 218 -7.65 2.89 -1.70
C MET A 218 -8.52 3.86 -0.89
N PRO A 219 -8.55 3.76 0.47
CA PRO A 219 -9.48 4.54 1.29
C PRO A 219 -9.36 6.06 1.11
N ILE A 220 -8.16 6.59 1.01
CA ILE A 220 -7.95 8.04 0.88
C ILE A 220 -8.44 8.59 -0.47
N VAL A 221 -8.33 7.79 -1.52
CA VAL A 221 -8.83 8.15 -2.85
C VAL A 221 -10.35 8.25 -2.85
N LEU A 222 -11.05 7.30 -2.20
CA LEU A 222 -12.50 7.37 -2.09
C LEU A 222 -12.94 8.61 -1.30
N LEU A 223 -12.26 8.94 -0.20
CA LEU A 223 -12.55 10.16 0.54
C LEU A 223 -12.40 11.42 -0.33
N SER A 224 -11.35 11.46 -1.16
CA SER A 224 -11.11 12.54 -2.13
C SER A 224 -12.17 12.56 -3.25
N ASN A 225 -12.62 11.39 -3.73
CA ASN A 225 -13.68 11.28 -4.72
C ASN A 225 -15.01 11.85 -4.19
N LEU A 226 -15.38 11.51 -2.95
CA LEU A 226 -16.59 12.04 -2.32
C LEU A 226 -16.56 13.56 -2.24
N ALA A 227 -15.40 14.13 -1.90
CA ALA A 227 -15.23 15.58 -1.84
C ALA A 227 -15.35 16.28 -3.21
N GLN A 228 -15.15 15.54 -4.33
CA GLN A 228 -15.22 16.05 -5.71
C GLN A 228 -16.57 15.73 -6.39
N GLY A 229 -17.50 15.07 -5.74
CA GLY A 229 -18.76 14.63 -6.36
C GLY A 229 -18.57 13.50 -7.38
N ILE A 230 -17.57 12.62 -7.17
CA ILE A 230 -17.29 11.45 -8.01
C ILE A 230 -17.91 10.21 -7.38
N THR A 231 -18.67 9.46 -8.17
CA THR A 231 -19.24 8.17 -7.73
C THR A 231 -18.12 7.15 -7.51
N SER A 232 -18.07 6.56 -6.33
CA SER A 232 -17.05 5.55 -5.99
C SER A 232 -17.66 4.16 -5.92
N VAL A 233 -17.12 3.24 -6.72
CA VAL A 233 -17.48 1.82 -6.70
C VAL A 233 -16.47 1.07 -5.83
N ILE A 234 -16.95 0.42 -4.77
CA ILE A 234 -16.13 -0.43 -3.89
C ILE A 234 -16.34 -1.88 -4.30
N PRO A 235 -15.34 -2.57 -4.84
CA PRO A 235 -15.51 -3.97 -5.25
C PRO A 235 -15.73 -4.87 -4.04
N ALA A 236 -16.49 -5.94 -4.23
CA ALA A 236 -16.67 -6.97 -3.21
C ALA A 236 -15.35 -7.71 -2.95
N GLY A 237 -15.05 -7.99 -1.68
CA GLY A 237 -13.88 -8.75 -1.27
C GLY A 237 -12.95 -8.02 -0.31
N ASP A 238 -11.85 -8.66 0.05
CA ASP A 238 -10.87 -8.07 0.98
C ASP A 238 -9.79 -7.28 0.23
N LEU A 239 -9.99 -5.97 0.10
CA LEU A 239 -9.04 -5.06 -0.55
C LEU A 239 -7.70 -4.91 0.21
N ARG A 240 -7.58 -5.43 1.42
CA ARG A 240 -6.30 -5.51 2.16
C ARG A 240 -5.37 -6.58 1.58
N SER A 241 -5.93 -7.50 0.78
CA SER A 241 -5.18 -8.54 0.07
C SER A 241 -5.45 -8.45 -1.44
N PRO A 242 -5.02 -7.38 -2.12
CA PRO A 242 -5.38 -7.12 -3.52
C PRO A 242 -4.97 -8.24 -4.47
N GLY A 243 -3.89 -8.96 -4.19
CA GLY A 243 -3.47 -10.15 -4.93
C GLY A 243 -4.41 -11.36 -4.78
N LYS A 244 -5.44 -11.34 -3.93
CA LYS A 244 -6.45 -12.39 -3.76
C LYS A 244 -7.83 -12.01 -4.30
N THR A 245 -8.01 -10.78 -4.77
CA THR A 245 -9.28 -10.32 -5.35
C THR A 245 -9.60 -11.11 -6.62
N ASP A 246 -10.86 -11.51 -6.78
CA ASP A 246 -11.33 -12.22 -7.97
C ASP A 246 -11.34 -11.30 -9.20
N PRO A 247 -10.48 -11.54 -10.20
CA PRO A 247 -10.38 -10.67 -11.37
C PRO A 247 -11.60 -10.76 -12.29
N ALA A 248 -12.31 -11.88 -12.32
CA ALA A 248 -13.53 -12.03 -13.12
C ALA A 248 -14.64 -11.12 -12.60
N LEU A 249 -14.84 -11.15 -11.28
CA LEU A 249 -15.79 -10.28 -10.62
C LEU A 249 -15.43 -8.80 -10.83
N LEU A 250 -14.14 -8.46 -10.77
CA LEU A 250 -13.67 -7.10 -10.97
C LEU A 250 -13.91 -6.61 -12.40
N ALA A 251 -13.61 -7.43 -13.41
CA ALA A 251 -13.87 -7.10 -14.83
C ALA A 251 -15.37 -6.91 -15.09
N THR A 252 -16.21 -7.80 -14.59
CA THR A 252 -17.67 -7.69 -14.68
C THR A 252 -18.18 -6.40 -14.04
N LEU A 253 -17.66 -6.05 -12.86
CA LEU A 253 -18.03 -4.85 -12.14
C LEU A 253 -17.67 -3.57 -12.89
N ILE A 254 -16.46 -3.52 -13.46
CA ILE A 254 -16.00 -2.37 -14.26
C ILE A 254 -16.96 -2.12 -15.44
N GLN A 255 -17.41 -3.17 -16.10
CA GLN A 255 -18.35 -3.06 -17.22
C GLN A 255 -19.77 -2.71 -16.74
N ALA A 256 -20.28 -3.41 -15.71
CA ALA A 256 -21.64 -3.23 -15.25
C ALA A 256 -21.91 -1.82 -14.68
N GLU A 257 -20.95 -1.24 -13.99
CA GLU A 257 -21.03 0.10 -13.41
C GLU A 257 -20.46 1.19 -14.32
N ASN A 258 -20.06 0.84 -15.57
CA ASN A 258 -19.45 1.76 -16.53
C ASN A 258 -18.31 2.59 -15.92
N VAL A 259 -17.41 1.90 -15.20
CA VAL A 259 -16.30 2.54 -14.50
C VAL A 259 -15.36 3.21 -15.49
N SER A 260 -15.15 4.52 -15.34
CA SER A 260 -14.28 5.31 -16.22
C SER A 260 -12.85 5.48 -15.69
N SER A 261 -12.64 5.29 -14.39
CA SER A 261 -11.31 5.43 -13.78
C SER A 261 -11.07 4.45 -12.63
N THR A 262 -9.80 4.17 -12.35
CA THR A 262 -9.40 3.41 -11.17
C THR A 262 -8.07 3.87 -10.61
N VAL A 263 -7.92 3.78 -9.30
CA VAL A 263 -6.64 3.92 -8.58
C VAL A 263 -6.39 2.63 -7.84
N ALA A 264 -5.38 1.87 -8.24
CA ALA A 264 -5.16 0.53 -7.69
C ALA A 264 -3.68 0.13 -7.59
N SER A 265 -3.42 -0.92 -6.80
CA SER A 265 -2.08 -1.49 -6.68
C SER A 265 -1.68 -2.31 -7.92
N PRO A 266 -0.37 -2.41 -8.23
CA PRO A 266 0.12 -3.26 -9.32
C PRO A 266 -0.40 -4.70 -9.22
N ALA A 267 -0.41 -5.29 -8.02
CA ALA A 267 -0.85 -6.67 -7.81
C ALA A 267 -2.31 -6.93 -8.23
N LEU A 268 -3.20 -5.95 -8.01
CA LEU A 268 -4.60 -6.04 -8.44
C LEU A 268 -4.73 -5.93 -9.95
N LEU A 269 -4.07 -4.93 -10.53
CA LEU A 269 -4.17 -4.61 -11.95
C LEU A 269 -3.48 -5.66 -12.84
N GLU A 270 -2.38 -6.26 -12.39
CA GLU A 270 -1.74 -7.38 -13.06
C GLU A 270 -2.67 -8.59 -13.17
N ARG A 271 -3.35 -8.94 -12.07
CA ARG A 271 -4.33 -10.04 -12.09
C ARG A 271 -5.52 -9.74 -12.99
N LEU A 272 -6.00 -8.50 -12.99
CA LEU A 272 -7.07 -8.07 -13.89
C LEU A 272 -6.62 -8.17 -15.35
N ALA A 273 -5.41 -7.69 -15.67
CA ALA A 273 -4.86 -7.78 -17.03
C ALA A 273 -4.64 -9.24 -17.46
N ASP A 274 -4.11 -10.11 -16.57
CA ASP A 274 -3.95 -11.55 -16.83
C ASP A 274 -5.28 -12.22 -17.18
N TYR A 275 -6.30 -11.96 -16.39
CA TYR A 275 -7.64 -12.48 -16.63
C TYR A 275 -8.20 -11.99 -17.96
N CYS A 276 -8.18 -10.68 -18.20
CA CYS A 276 -8.72 -10.10 -19.43
C CYS A 276 -8.00 -10.62 -20.69
N GLN A 277 -6.66 -10.76 -20.64
CA GLN A 277 -5.89 -11.35 -21.74
C GLN A 277 -6.27 -12.81 -21.99
N THR A 278 -6.40 -13.60 -20.92
CA THR A 278 -6.78 -15.04 -21.01
C THR A 278 -8.19 -15.21 -21.58
N GLN A 279 -9.12 -14.33 -21.20
CA GLN A 279 -10.51 -14.36 -21.68
C GLN A 279 -10.72 -13.56 -22.96
N GLN A 280 -9.68 -12.98 -23.56
CA GLN A 280 -9.77 -12.08 -24.73
C GLN A 280 -10.77 -10.92 -24.52
N GLN A 281 -10.87 -10.44 -23.27
CA GLN A 281 -11.78 -9.39 -22.85
C GLN A 281 -11.05 -8.06 -22.79
N THR A 282 -11.73 -6.96 -23.20
CA THR A 282 -11.25 -5.59 -23.06
C THR A 282 -12.10 -4.80 -22.06
N LEU A 283 -11.57 -3.68 -21.57
CA LEU A 283 -12.20 -2.80 -20.61
C LEU A 283 -12.38 -1.39 -21.23
N PRO A 284 -13.29 -1.24 -22.22
CA PRO A 284 -13.40 0.00 -23.00
C PRO A 284 -13.93 1.19 -22.21
N SER A 285 -14.62 0.98 -21.09
CA SER A 285 -15.10 2.07 -20.22
C SER A 285 -13.98 2.77 -19.45
N LEU A 286 -12.85 2.09 -19.21
CA LEU A 286 -11.73 2.69 -18.50
C LEU A 286 -11.00 3.72 -19.36
N CYS A 287 -11.10 4.98 -18.97
CA CYS A 287 -10.40 6.12 -19.59
C CYS A 287 -9.12 6.48 -18.84
N LYS A 288 -9.07 6.25 -17.52
CA LYS A 288 -7.88 6.55 -16.68
C LYS A 288 -7.58 5.41 -15.71
N ILE A 289 -6.32 4.98 -15.70
CA ILE A 289 -5.81 3.96 -14.77
C ILE A 289 -4.63 4.54 -14.01
N PHE A 290 -4.78 4.71 -12.70
CA PHE A 290 -3.70 5.13 -11.83
C PHE A 290 -3.16 3.92 -11.05
N ILE A 291 -1.85 3.73 -11.11
CA ILE A 291 -1.19 2.57 -10.52
C ILE A 291 -0.07 3.01 -9.57
N GLY A 292 -0.11 2.51 -8.32
CA GLY A 292 0.85 2.92 -7.30
C GLY A 292 0.81 2.06 -6.04
N GLY A 293 1.52 2.50 -5.01
CA GLY A 293 1.63 1.80 -3.72
C GLY A 293 2.70 0.69 -3.68
N ALA A 294 3.22 0.27 -4.83
CA ALA A 294 4.34 -0.66 -4.98
C ALA A 294 5.11 -0.34 -6.28
N PRO A 295 6.30 -0.92 -6.52
CA PRO A 295 7.03 -0.72 -7.76
C PRO A 295 6.20 -1.12 -8.99
N VAL A 296 6.17 -0.25 -9.99
CA VAL A 296 5.44 -0.44 -11.26
C VAL A 296 6.46 -0.60 -12.38
N PHE A 297 6.49 -1.77 -13.00
CA PHE A 297 7.44 -2.06 -14.07
C PHE A 297 6.81 -1.88 -15.46
N PRO A 298 7.59 -1.57 -16.50
CA PRO A 298 7.08 -1.30 -17.86
C PRO A 298 6.20 -2.42 -18.42
N LYS A 299 6.51 -3.68 -18.13
CA LYS A 299 5.72 -4.85 -18.56
C LYS A 299 4.25 -4.78 -18.06
N THR A 300 4.04 -4.34 -16.82
CA THR A 300 2.70 -4.19 -16.24
C THR A 300 1.90 -3.12 -17.00
N LEU A 301 2.55 -1.98 -17.33
CA LEU A 301 1.91 -0.89 -18.08
C LEU A 301 1.53 -1.31 -19.49
N GLN A 302 2.42 -2.02 -20.21
CA GLN A 302 2.17 -2.57 -21.53
C GLN A 302 0.97 -3.52 -21.54
N ARG A 303 0.85 -4.40 -20.54
CA ARG A 303 -0.25 -5.35 -20.43
C ARG A 303 -1.58 -4.66 -20.16
N LEU A 304 -1.58 -3.65 -19.31
CA LEU A 304 -2.77 -2.82 -19.05
C LEU A 304 -3.20 -2.08 -20.31
N GLN A 305 -2.27 -1.53 -21.10
CA GLN A 305 -2.59 -0.86 -22.36
C GLN A 305 -3.23 -1.79 -23.38
N GLN A 306 -2.90 -3.09 -23.37
CA GLN A 306 -3.53 -4.07 -24.26
C GLN A 306 -5.00 -4.34 -23.91
N VAL A 307 -5.37 -4.33 -22.60
CA VAL A 307 -6.74 -4.62 -22.17
C VAL A 307 -7.61 -3.36 -22.06
N ALA A 308 -7.00 -2.18 -21.93
CA ALA A 308 -7.65 -0.88 -21.86
C ALA A 308 -6.94 0.10 -22.82
N SER A 309 -7.05 -0.14 -24.12
CA SER A 309 -6.24 0.52 -25.16
C SER A 309 -6.40 2.04 -25.21
N HIS A 310 -7.58 2.55 -24.83
CA HIS A 310 -7.88 3.99 -24.82
C HIS A 310 -7.56 4.67 -23.48
N ALA A 311 -7.21 3.89 -22.45
CA ALA A 311 -6.96 4.45 -21.14
C ALA A 311 -5.62 5.20 -21.07
N GLU A 312 -5.63 6.37 -20.45
CA GLU A 312 -4.41 7.00 -19.94
C GLU A 312 -3.95 6.23 -18.70
N ILE A 313 -2.78 5.60 -18.76
CA ILE A 313 -2.21 4.85 -17.64
C ILE A 313 -1.14 5.71 -16.98
N VAL A 314 -1.33 6.02 -15.68
CA VAL A 314 -0.46 6.92 -14.93
C VAL A 314 0.13 6.18 -13.73
N THR A 315 1.45 6.13 -13.65
CA THR A 315 2.17 5.67 -12.45
C THR A 315 2.22 6.78 -11.43
N ILE A 316 1.87 6.46 -10.16
CA ILE A 316 1.96 7.37 -9.03
C ILE A 316 2.94 6.81 -7.99
N TYR A 317 3.91 7.62 -7.61
CA TYR A 317 4.81 7.34 -6.51
C TYR A 317 4.42 8.12 -5.27
N GLY A 318 4.36 7.43 -4.14
CA GLY A 318 4.03 8.02 -2.85
C GLY A 318 4.21 7.04 -1.69
N SER A 319 4.05 7.54 -0.49
CA SER A 319 4.06 6.76 0.75
C SER A 319 2.96 7.24 1.70
N THR A 320 2.73 6.50 2.80
CA THR A 320 1.78 6.91 3.84
C THR A 320 2.07 8.30 4.40
N GLU A 321 3.33 8.69 4.42
CA GLU A 321 3.79 9.98 4.94
C GLU A 321 3.73 11.12 3.92
N ALA A 322 3.66 10.80 2.62
CA ALA A 322 3.59 11.77 1.53
C ALA A 322 2.98 11.11 0.29
N GLU A 323 1.76 11.47 -0.06
CA GLU A 323 1.03 10.88 -1.19
C GLU A 323 0.13 11.91 -1.85
N PRO A 324 0.29 12.15 -3.18
CA PRO A 324 1.34 11.67 -4.09
C PRO A 324 2.64 12.48 -4.00
N MET A 325 3.80 11.91 -4.43
CA MET A 325 5.08 12.62 -4.55
C MET A 325 5.47 12.91 -6.01
N ALA A 326 5.28 11.93 -6.90
CA ALA A 326 5.59 12.08 -8.34
C ALA A 326 4.63 11.24 -9.19
N LYS A 327 4.49 11.60 -10.46
CA LYS A 327 3.67 10.87 -11.44
C LYS A 327 4.26 10.92 -12.84
N ILE A 328 3.93 9.89 -13.65
CA ILE A 328 4.21 9.85 -15.08
C ILE A 328 3.12 9.08 -15.82
N ALA A 329 2.63 9.62 -16.93
CA ALA A 329 1.78 8.87 -17.83
C ALA A 329 2.61 7.94 -18.72
N PHE A 330 2.10 6.73 -18.96
CA PHE A 330 2.83 5.72 -19.73
C PHE A 330 3.19 6.16 -21.16
N ASN A 331 2.34 6.95 -21.81
CA ASN A 331 2.61 7.52 -23.11
C ASN A 331 3.75 8.57 -23.13
N GLN A 332 4.19 9.04 -21.96
CA GLN A 332 5.33 9.95 -21.79
C GLN A 332 6.65 9.18 -21.57
N VAL A 333 6.58 7.87 -21.34
CA VAL A 333 7.78 7.01 -21.18
C VAL A 333 8.34 6.70 -22.56
N GLN A 334 9.54 7.19 -22.84
CA GLN A 334 10.21 7.02 -24.11
C GLN A 334 10.94 5.66 -24.19
N MET A 335 11.24 5.20 -25.39
CA MET A 335 12.03 3.97 -25.59
C MET A 335 13.41 4.07 -24.93
N ALA A 336 14.04 5.25 -24.96
CA ALA A 336 15.30 5.50 -24.26
C ALA A 336 15.19 5.32 -22.74
N ASP A 337 14.03 5.70 -22.14
CA ASP A 337 13.78 5.49 -20.71
C ASP A 337 13.66 3.99 -20.39
N VAL A 338 12.96 3.24 -21.25
CA VAL A 338 12.88 1.77 -21.09
C VAL A 338 14.26 1.13 -21.19
N GLN A 339 15.08 1.55 -22.15
CA GLN A 339 16.46 1.06 -22.27
C GLN A 339 17.30 1.42 -21.05
N ALA A 340 17.16 2.64 -20.52
CA ALA A 340 17.85 3.05 -19.29
C ALA A 340 17.42 2.18 -18.08
N MET A 341 16.11 1.89 -17.93
CA MET A 341 15.62 0.97 -16.90
C MET A 341 16.23 -0.42 -17.02
N LEU A 342 16.34 -0.96 -18.23
CA LEU A 342 16.94 -2.27 -18.50
C LEU A 342 18.46 -2.29 -18.24
N ALA A 343 19.13 -1.16 -18.45
CA ALA A 343 20.56 -0.98 -18.22
C ALA A 343 20.91 -0.67 -16.75
N GLY A 344 19.95 -0.72 -15.84
CA GLY A 344 20.19 -0.51 -14.41
C GLY A 344 19.94 0.89 -13.90
N GLY A 345 19.28 1.75 -14.69
CA GLY A 345 18.91 3.11 -14.29
C GLY A 345 17.84 3.20 -13.21
N GLY A 346 17.25 2.07 -12.78
CA GLY A 346 16.16 2.05 -11.81
C GLY A 346 14.78 2.15 -12.45
N VAL A 347 13.79 2.61 -11.72
CA VAL A 347 12.39 2.73 -12.16
C VAL A 347 12.03 4.20 -12.33
N LEU A 348 11.67 4.62 -13.53
CA LEU A 348 11.20 5.97 -13.79
C LEU A 348 9.79 6.15 -13.18
N VAL A 349 9.63 7.11 -12.27
CA VAL A 349 8.34 7.45 -11.63
C VAL A 349 7.84 8.84 -11.98
N GLY A 350 8.61 9.58 -12.77
CA GLY A 350 8.19 10.81 -13.41
C GLY A 350 8.50 12.09 -12.66
N VAL A 351 7.67 13.10 -12.89
CA VAL A 351 7.91 14.45 -12.37
C VAL A 351 7.31 14.59 -10.98
N PRO A 352 8.00 15.20 -10.01
CA PRO A 352 7.42 15.57 -8.73
C PRO A 352 6.15 16.41 -8.91
N VAL A 353 5.11 16.16 -8.08
CA VAL A 353 3.89 16.97 -8.13
C VAL A 353 4.19 18.41 -7.71
N PRO A 354 3.51 19.44 -8.26
CA PRO A 354 3.85 20.84 -7.99
C PRO A 354 3.80 21.23 -6.51
N ALA A 355 2.95 20.59 -5.72
CA ALA A 355 2.75 20.86 -4.30
C ALA A 355 3.87 20.30 -3.39
N ILE A 356 4.84 19.55 -3.94
CA ILE A 356 5.92 18.94 -3.16
C ILE A 356 7.27 19.56 -3.49
N ARG A 357 8.04 19.85 -2.47
CA ARG A 357 9.48 20.12 -2.61
C ARG A 357 10.22 18.81 -2.45
N LEU A 358 11.03 18.42 -3.43
CA LEU A 358 11.78 17.18 -3.46
C LEU A 358 13.25 17.47 -3.70
N ALA A 359 14.11 16.85 -2.92
CA ALA A 359 15.56 16.90 -3.09
C ALA A 359 16.18 15.51 -2.93
N ILE A 360 17.38 15.35 -3.46
CA ILE A 360 18.19 14.13 -3.31
C ILE A 360 19.38 14.47 -2.41
N LEU A 361 19.51 13.76 -1.29
CA LEU A 361 20.64 13.92 -0.37
C LEU A 361 21.57 12.68 -0.44
N PRO A 362 22.85 12.79 -0.05
CA PRO A 362 23.69 11.61 0.09
C PRO A 362 23.04 10.53 0.97
N ASP A 363 23.00 9.28 0.48
CA ASP A 363 22.38 8.18 1.24
C ASP A 363 23.18 7.90 2.52
N ARG A 364 22.69 8.47 3.62
CA ARG A 364 23.14 8.27 5.00
C ARG A 364 22.03 7.63 5.85
N TRP A 365 21.18 6.79 5.24
CA TRP A 365 20.11 6.12 5.95
C TRP A 365 20.60 5.39 7.19
N GLY A 366 19.84 5.50 8.29
CA GLY A 366 20.22 4.98 9.61
C GLY A 366 21.00 5.96 10.48
N LYS A 367 21.44 7.13 9.93
CA LYS A 367 22.04 8.21 10.70
C LYS A 367 21.08 9.41 10.74
N PRO A 368 20.75 9.98 11.90
CA PRO A 368 19.91 11.18 12.00
C PRO A 368 20.53 12.35 11.22
N LEU A 369 19.66 13.20 10.66
CA LEU A 369 20.06 14.50 10.12
C LEU A 369 19.69 15.59 11.15
N LEU A 370 20.66 16.43 11.46
CA LEU A 370 20.46 17.56 12.34
C LEU A 370 19.68 18.67 11.62
N PRO A 371 19.00 19.57 12.36
CA PRO A 371 18.47 20.79 11.79
C PRO A 371 19.58 21.59 11.10
N MET A 372 19.26 22.18 9.95
CA MET A 372 20.24 22.91 9.14
C MET A 372 19.62 24.17 8.52
N SER A 373 20.47 25.07 8.10
CA SER A 373 20.11 26.25 7.33
C SER A 373 19.76 25.89 5.88
N GLN A 374 19.14 26.81 5.15
CA GLN A 374 18.83 26.63 3.73
C GLN A 374 20.11 26.45 2.90
N SER A 375 21.17 27.23 3.19
CA SER A 375 22.44 27.15 2.47
C SER A 375 23.16 25.80 2.70
N GLU A 376 23.18 25.30 3.94
CA GLU A 376 23.71 23.96 4.23
C GLU A 376 22.95 22.87 3.51
N PHE A 377 21.61 22.99 3.46
CA PHE A 377 20.78 22.04 2.75
C PHE A 377 21.05 22.04 1.24
N GLU A 378 21.17 23.22 0.63
CA GLU A 378 21.49 23.35 -0.80
C GLU A 378 22.87 22.78 -1.13
N CYS A 379 23.87 23.02 -0.31
CA CYS A 379 25.21 22.45 -0.45
C CYS A 379 25.23 20.92 -0.28
N LEU A 380 24.28 20.37 0.49
CA LEU A 380 24.20 18.92 0.73
C LEU A 380 23.50 18.17 -0.40
N GLN A 381 22.74 18.85 -1.27
CA GLN A 381 22.01 18.19 -2.34
C GLN A 381 22.94 17.54 -3.36
N CYS A 382 22.55 16.34 -3.78
CA CYS A 382 23.22 15.65 -4.87
C CYS A 382 22.93 16.33 -6.22
N SER A 383 23.92 16.39 -7.08
CA SER A 383 23.76 16.81 -8.48
C SER A 383 22.81 15.88 -9.24
N ARG A 384 22.25 16.35 -10.36
CA ARG A 384 21.41 15.53 -11.24
C ARG A 384 22.17 14.28 -11.70
N GLY A 385 21.47 13.15 -11.78
CA GLY A 385 22.05 11.85 -12.13
C GLY A 385 22.76 11.15 -10.96
N VAL A 386 22.99 11.81 -9.84
CA VAL A 386 23.66 11.20 -8.67
C VAL A 386 22.62 10.58 -7.75
N VAL A 387 22.79 9.28 -7.49
CA VAL A 387 21.90 8.50 -6.62
C VAL A 387 22.12 8.87 -5.15
N GLY A 388 21.03 9.18 -4.45
CA GLY A 388 21.01 9.47 -3.02
C GLY A 388 19.68 9.12 -2.39
N GLU A 389 19.43 9.59 -1.17
CA GLU A 389 18.16 9.44 -0.46
C GLU A 389 17.17 10.52 -0.90
N ILE A 390 15.95 10.12 -1.25
CA ILE A 390 14.86 11.03 -1.59
C ILE A 390 14.31 11.65 -0.31
N VAL A 391 14.28 12.98 -0.25
CA VAL A 391 13.68 13.75 0.84
C VAL A 391 12.62 14.70 0.32
N VAL A 392 11.53 14.89 1.08
CA VAL A 392 10.38 15.67 0.64
C VAL A 392 9.84 16.60 1.72
N SER A 393 9.22 17.70 1.29
CA SER A 393 8.52 18.66 2.14
C SER A 393 7.32 19.23 1.40
N GLY A 394 6.22 19.49 2.11
CA GLY A 394 4.98 20.04 1.54
C GLY A 394 3.84 20.00 2.56
N ALA A 395 2.74 20.67 2.27
CA ALA A 395 1.57 20.70 3.16
C ALA A 395 0.91 19.30 3.34
N HIS A 396 1.00 18.43 2.32
CA HIS A 396 0.53 17.04 2.36
C HIS A 396 1.64 16.04 2.74
N VAL A 397 2.76 16.52 3.31
CA VAL A 397 3.84 15.69 3.84
C VAL A 397 3.76 15.67 5.37
N LEU A 398 3.70 14.48 5.96
CA LEU A 398 3.60 14.31 7.42
C LEU A 398 4.78 15.03 8.10
N SER A 399 4.48 16.02 8.94
CA SER A 399 5.49 16.84 9.61
C SER A 399 6.22 16.15 10.75
N GLY A 400 5.59 15.15 11.37
CA GLY A 400 6.14 14.35 12.48
C GLY A 400 5.20 13.23 12.89
N TYR A 401 5.71 12.28 13.66
CA TYR A 401 4.91 11.22 14.27
C TYR A 401 4.43 11.64 15.67
N LEU A 402 3.39 10.98 16.13
CA LEU A 402 2.82 11.24 17.46
C LEU A 402 3.90 11.08 18.54
N HIS A 403 4.01 12.10 19.40
CA HIS A 403 5.04 12.20 20.45
C HIS A 403 6.49 12.12 19.93
N GLY A 404 6.74 12.43 18.65
CA GLY A 404 8.08 12.42 18.05
C GLY A 404 8.71 11.04 17.91
N LYS A 405 7.97 9.95 18.19
CA LYS A 405 8.51 8.59 18.13
C LYS A 405 8.77 8.15 16.69
N GLY A 406 10.04 8.15 16.28
CA GLY A 406 10.48 7.83 14.92
C GLY A 406 10.86 9.05 14.08
N ASP A 407 10.74 10.27 14.63
CA ASP A 407 11.12 11.49 13.91
C ASP A 407 12.63 11.57 13.70
N ALA A 408 13.42 11.21 14.72
CA ALA A 408 14.89 11.26 14.62
C ALA A 408 15.46 10.48 13.41
N GLU A 409 14.77 9.41 12.98
CA GLU A 409 15.20 8.58 11.85
C GLU A 409 14.72 9.13 10.51
N SER A 410 13.54 9.75 10.47
CA SER A 410 12.81 10.02 9.23
C SER A 410 12.41 11.49 9.04
N LYS A 411 12.74 12.37 9.98
CA LYS A 411 12.45 13.80 9.92
C LYS A 411 13.69 14.64 10.22
N PHE A 412 13.75 15.80 9.62
CA PHE A 412 14.73 16.84 9.93
C PHE A 412 14.13 18.21 9.60
N ARG A 413 14.82 19.29 9.96
CA ARG A 413 14.35 20.65 9.72
C ARG A 413 15.33 21.45 8.89
N VAL A 414 14.80 22.22 7.93
CA VAL A 414 15.54 23.20 7.14
C VAL A 414 14.88 24.56 7.34
N ASN A 415 15.57 25.51 7.91
CA ASN A 415 15.00 26.81 8.31
C ASN A 415 13.66 26.68 9.04
N GLY A 416 13.54 25.73 9.97
CA GLY A 416 12.32 25.45 10.71
C GLY A 416 11.25 24.63 9.96
N SER A 417 11.29 24.54 8.64
CA SER A 417 10.38 23.72 7.84
C SER A 417 10.69 22.23 8.02
N SER A 418 9.65 21.41 8.19
CA SER A 418 9.79 19.95 8.32
C SER A 418 10.05 19.30 6.95
N TRP A 419 11.02 18.42 6.91
CA TRP A 419 11.34 17.55 5.80
C TRP A 419 11.22 16.09 6.21
N HIS A 420 10.69 15.27 5.31
CA HIS A 420 10.57 13.82 5.48
C HIS A 420 11.62 13.09 4.66
N ARG A 421 12.34 12.18 5.32
CA ARG A 421 13.22 11.21 4.71
C ARG A 421 12.39 9.99 4.31
N THR A 422 12.27 9.72 3.01
CA THR A 422 11.41 8.62 2.53
C THR A 422 12.01 7.24 2.81
N GLY A 423 13.32 7.18 3.01
CA GLY A 423 14.08 5.93 3.05
C GLY A 423 14.18 5.23 1.68
N ASP A 424 13.74 5.90 0.61
CA ASP A 424 13.93 5.45 -0.76
C ASP A 424 15.16 6.13 -1.37
N ALA A 425 15.94 5.36 -2.13
CA ALA A 425 17.05 5.86 -2.92
C ALA A 425 16.58 6.14 -4.34
N GLY A 426 17.09 7.25 -4.91
CA GLY A 426 16.76 7.66 -6.26
C GLY A 426 17.61 8.83 -6.73
N TYR A 427 17.32 9.33 -7.92
CA TYR A 427 17.97 10.51 -8.47
C TYR A 427 17.00 11.29 -9.37
N LEU A 428 17.32 12.57 -9.59
CA LEU A 428 16.66 13.39 -10.60
C LEU A 428 17.51 13.38 -11.88
N ASP A 429 16.91 13.08 -13.02
CA ASP A 429 17.59 13.15 -14.32
C ASP A 429 17.74 14.59 -14.84
N GLY A 430 18.34 14.74 -16.03
CA GLY A 430 18.54 16.04 -16.69
C GLY A 430 17.24 16.82 -16.92
N GLN A 431 16.10 16.14 -17.03
CA GLN A 431 14.76 16.73 -17.20
C GLN A 431 14.02 16.97 -15.87
N GLY A 432 14.63 16.66 -14.73
CA GLY A 432 14.01 16.78 -13.42
C GLY A 432 13.01 15.67 -13.10
N ARG A 433 13.03 14.55 -13.82
CA ARG A 433 12.20 13.38 -13.56
C ARG A 433 12.87 12.50 -12.51
N LEU A 434 12.08 11.94 -11.60
CA LEU A 434 12.54 11.08 -10.51
C LEU A 434 12.65 9.62 -10.96
N TRP A 435 13.78 9.02 -10.64
CA TRP A 435 14.10 7.61 -10.84
C TRP A 435 14.31 6.93 -9.50
N LEU A 436 13.61 5.81 -9.25
CA LEU A 436 13.75 5.02 -8.03
C LEU A 436 14.75 3.88 -8.20
N MET A 437 15.68 3.77 -7.26
CA MET A 437 16.69 2.73 -7.21
C MET A 437 16.36 1.60 -6.22
N GLY A 438 15.55 1.89 -5.21
CA GLY A 438 15.13 0.96 -4.17
C GLY A 438 15.11 1.57 -2.78
N ARG A 439 15.02 0.73 -1.75
CA ARG A 439 15.11 1.20 -0.36
C ARG A 439 16.56 1.45 0.04
N CYS A 440 16.84 2.57 0.71
CA CYS A 440 18.15 2.84 1.30
C CYS A 440 18.60 1.74 2.26
N SER A 441 17.67 1.17 3.02
CA SER A 441 17.96 0.05 3.94
C SER A 441 18.32 -1.26 3.25
N ALA A 442 17.96 -1.42 1.97
CA ALA A 442 18.25 -2.61 1.17
C ALA A 442 19.42 -2.42 0.19
N ARG A 443 20.17 -1.30 0.31
CA ARG A 443 21.34 -1.08 -0.52
C ARG A 443 22.38 -2.16 -0.28
N LEU A 444 23.03 -2.57 -1.36
CA LEU A 444 24.22 -3.40 -1.33
C LEU A 444 25.44 -2.49 -1.43
N GLN A 445 26.40 -2.69 -0.55
CA GLN A 445 27.66 -1.93 -0.57
C GLN A 445 28.81 -2.88 -0.29
N ASP A 446 29.72 -2.99 -1.25
CA ASP A 446 30.95 -3.78 -1.19
C ASP A 446 32.09 -3.03 -1.91
N GLU A 447 33.24 -3.70 -2.13
CA GLU A 447 34.41 -3.14 -2.82
C GLU A 447 34.09 -2.70 -4.28
N ARG A 448 33.05 -3.31 -4.90
CA ARG A 448 32.59 -2.99 -6.26
C ARG A 448 31.69 -1.75 -6.30
N GLY A 449 31.41 -1.14 -5.14
CA GLY A 449 30.59 0.04 -5.02
C GLY A 449 29.18 -0.23 -4.48
N LYS A 450 28.32 0.79 -4.63
CA LYS A 450 26.96 0.84 -4.09
C LYS A 450 25.95 0.50 -5.20
N THR A 451 25.01 -0.38 -4.90
CA THR A 451 23.88 -0.72 -5.81
C THR A 451 22.59 -0.94 -5.03
N TYR A 452 21.47 -0.94 -5.74
CA TYR A 452 20.12 -1.02 -5.14
C TYR A 452 19.25 -2.04 -5.87
N PRO A 453 18.28 -2.67 -5.16
CA PRO A 453 17.52 -3.80 -5.69
C PRO A 453 16.65 -3.49 -6.91
N PHE A 454 15.95 -2.32 -6.95
CA PHE A 454 14.95 -2.05 -7.99
C PHE A 454 15.54 -1.95 -9.39
N ALA A 455 16.80 -1.52 -9.52
CA ALA A 455 17.50 -1.52 -10.80
C ALA A 455 17.54 -2.93 -11.42
N VAL A 456 17.94 -3.94 -10.62
CA VAL A 456 18.01 -5.34 -11.04
C VAL A 456 16.62 -5.95 -11.22
N GLU A 457 15.72 -5.70 -10.27
CA GLU A 457 14.35 -6.21 -10.30
C GLU A 457 13.59 -5.69 -11.53
N CYS A 458 13.76 -4.42 -11.87
CA CYS A 458 13.15 -3.81 -13.05
C CYS A 458 13.67 -4.44 -14.35
N ALA A 459 14.99 -4.57 -14.51
CA ALA A 459 15.59 -5.19 -15.68
C ALA A 459 15.09 -6.62 -15.89
N LEU A 460 15.00 -7.41 -14.83
CA LEU A 460 14.58 -8.81 -14.89
C LEU A 460 13.06 -8.98 -15.08
N SER A 461 12.25 -8.00 -14.69
CA SER A 461 10.79 -8.05 -14.85
C SER A 461 10.34 -8.19 -16.31
N GLN A 462 11.17 -7.80 -17.28
CA GLN A 462 10.90 -7.91 -18.71
C GLN A 462 11.04 -9.35 -19.24
N LEU A 463 11.77 -10.20 -18.53
CA LEU A 463 11.97 -11.59 -18.97
C LEU A 463 10.70 -12.42 -18.74
N PRO A 464 10.16 -13.10 -19.78
CA PRO A 464 8.91 -13.86 -19.64
C PRO A 464 9.01 -15.00 -18.62
N ALA A 465 10.18 -15.61 -18.48
CA ALA A 465 10.42 -16.71 -17.55
C ALA A 465 10.53 -16.25 -16.08
N VAL A 466 10.73 -14.95 -15.84
CA VAL A 466 10.88 -14.38 -14.49
C VAL A 466 9.54 -13.82 -14.03
N GLN A 467 8.97 -14.43 -13.00
CA GLN A 467 7.77 -13.92 -12.35
C GLN A 467 8.12 -12.81 -11.36
N ARG A 468 9.18 -13.01 -10.57
CA ARG A 468 9.72 -12.04 -9.60
C ARG A 468 11.20 -12.25 -9.40
N SER A 469 11.86 -11.19 -8.95
CA SER A 469 13.25 -11.27 -8.52
C SER A 469 13.47 -10.45 -7.26
N ALA A 470 14.54 -10.75 -6.54
CA ALA A 470 15.03 -9.99 -5.40
C ALA A 470 16.55 -9.98 -5.43
N PHE A 471 17.14 -8.82 -5.22
CA PHE A 471 18.58 -8.65 -5.22
C PHE A 471 19.06 -8.18 -3.86
N LEU A 472 20.02 -8.92 -3.26
CA LEU A 472 20.44 -8.67 -1.88
C LEU A 472 21.90 -9.12 -1.63
N SER A 473 22.47 -8.64 -0.52
CA SER A 473 23.74 -9.14 -0.01
C SER A 473 23.50 -10.31 0.95
N HIS A 474 24.14 -11.44 0.73
CA HIS A 474 24.09 -12.59 1.62
C HIS A 474 25.46 -13.29 1.67
N ASN A 475 26.00 -13.49 2.89
CA ASN A 475 27.35 -14.04 3.09
C ASN A 475 28.44 -13.30 2.29
N ALA A 476 28.41 -11.96 2.32
CA ALA A 476 29.29 -11.06 1.57
C ALA A 476 29.27 -11.23 0.04
N ARG A 477 28.24 -11.89 -0.50
CA ARG A 477 28.01 -12.05 -1.95
C ARG A 477 26.79 -11.28 -2.40
N ARG A 478 26.80 -10.83 -3.67
CA ARG A 478 25.62 -10.28 -4.35
C ARG A 478 24.78 -11.43 -4.87
N VAL A 479 23.68 -11.71 -4.17
CA VAL A 479 22.79 -12.84 -4.48
C VAL A 479 21.54 -12.34 -5.18
N LEU A 480 21.26 -12.92 -6.32
CA LEU A 480 20.03 -12.74 -7.06
C LEU A 480 19.10 -13.94 -6.80
N VAL A 481 17.95 -13.69 -6.20
CA VAL A 481 16.89 -14.68 -6.02
C VAL A 481 15.85 -14.48 -7.11
N VAL A 482 15.48 -15.54 -7.82
CA VAL A 482 14.54 -15.50 -8.94
C VAL A 482 13.39 -16.47 -8.67
N GLN A 483 12.16 -16.02 -8.85
CA GLN A 483 10.96 -16.84 -8.93
C GLN A 483 10.56 -16.98 -10.40
N ILE A 484 10.42 -18.23 -10.86
CA ILE A 484 10.06 -18.52 -12.24
C ILE A 484 8.54 -18.72 -12.40
N THR A 485 8.03 -18.55 -13.61
CA THR A 485 6.61 -18.78 -13.93
C THR A 485 6.24 -20.26 -13.87
N ASP A 486 5.00 -20.57 -13.46
CA ASP A 486 4.52 -21.97 -13.26
C ASP A 486 4.53 -22.81 -14.55
N ALA A 487 4.46 -22.22 -15.73
CA ALA A 487 4.57 -22.93 -17.01
C ALA A 487 5.90 -23.70 -17.15
N SER A 488 6.98 -23.21 -16.53
CA SER A 488 8.27 -23.90 -16.47
C SER A 488 8.39 -24.86 -15.28
N ALA A 489 7.49 -24.77 -14.30
CA ALA A 489 7.49 -25.63 -13.11
C ALA A 489 6.78 -26.98 -13.35
N SER A 490 5.78 -27.05 -14.24
CA SER A 490 4.97 -28.26 -14.47
C SER A 490 5.76 -29.45 -15.02
N LEU A 491 6.81 -29.18 -15.80
CA LEU A 491 7.68 -30.23 -16.34
C LEU A 491 8.56 -30.86 -15.25
N CYS A 492 8.94 -30.09 -14.26
CA CYS A 492 9.75 -30.53 -13.12
C CYS A 492 8.94 -31.35 -12.09
N GLU A 493 7.63 -31.09 -11.95
CA GLU A 493 6.74 -31.88 -11.08
C GLU A 493 6.44 -33.26 -11.66
N ARG A 494 6.31 -33.38 -12.99
CA ARG A 494 6.14 -34.68 -13.67
C ARG A 494 7.34 -35.62 -13.50
N LEU A 495 8.55 -35.11 -13.43
CA LEU A 495 9.76 -35.90 -13.20
C LEU A 495 9.98 -36.28 -11.72
N LYS A 496 9.39 -35.57 -10.77
CA LYS A 496 9.49 -35.87 -9.32
C LYS A 496 8.62 -37.01 -8.85
N GLY A 497 7.47 -37.22 -9.49
CA GLY A 497 6.55 -38.32 -9.16
C GLY A 497 7.18 -39.72 -9.38
N VAL A 498 8.24 -39.77 -10.19
CA VAL A 498 8.92 -41.04 -10.54
C VAL A 498 10.08 -41.37 -9.60
N LEU A 499 10.72 -40.36 -8.96
CA LEU A 499 11.98 -40.55 -8.23
C LEU A 499 11.92 -40.46 -6.70
N PHE A 500 10.91 -39.77 -6.11
CA PHE A 500 10.82 -39.64 -4.65
C PHE A 500 9.38 -39.44 -4.11
N PRO A 501 8.69 -40.51 -3.64
CA PRO A 501 7.31 -40.41 -3.14
C PRO A 501 7.12 -39.79 -1.75
N PHE A 502 8.17 -39.54 -0.99
CA PHE A 502 8.05 -39.09 0.41
C PHE A 502 8.94 -37.91 0.76
N ARG A 503 8.57 -36.63 0.40
CA ARG A 503 8.98 -35.45 1.16
C ARG A 503 8.32 -34.16 0.67
N LYS A 504 7.32 -33.66 1.39
CA LYS A 504 6.87 -32.27 1.34
C LYS A 504 7.91 -31.40 2.06
N ARG A 505 8.98 -30.97 1.43
CA ARG A 505 9.86 -29.88 1.92
C ARG A 505 10.65 -29.27 0.77
N VAL A 506 10.67 -27.95 0.78
CA VAL A 506 11.40 -26.99 -0.05
C VAL A 506 12.61 -27.59 -0.78
N GLN A 507 12.51 -27.78 -2.09
CA GLN A 507 13.64 -28.15 -2.94
C GLN A 507 13.97 -27.03 -3.93
N PRO A 508 15.27 -26.80 -4.22
CA PRO A 508 15.69 -25.93 -5.31
C PRO A 508 15.25 -26.57 -6.64
N ILE A 509 14.53 -25.80 -7.44
CA ILE A 509 14.12 -26.22 -8.77
C ILE A 509 15.16 -25.68 -9.75
N ILE A 510 15.96 -26.56 -10.33
CA ILE A 510 16.70 -26.25 -11.54
C ILE A 510 15.71 -26.43 -12.69
N ALA A 511 15.20 -25.33 -13.22
CA ALA A 511 14.28 -25.38 -14.36
C ALA A 511 15.08 -25.58 -15.65
N PRO A 512 14.73 -26.56 -16.49
CA PRO A 512 15.46 -26.84 -17.74
C PRO A 512 15.37 -25.73 -18.80
N THR A 513 14.52 -24.72 -18.60
CA THR A 513 14.25 -23.67 -19.60
C THR A 513 14.78 -22.29 -19.23
N LEU A 514 15.25 -22.06 -17.99
CA LEU A 514 15.88 -20.79 -17.60
C LEU A 514 17.41 -20.94 -17.73
N ASP A 515 17.96 -20.33 -18.77
CA ASP A 515 19.41 -20.24 -18.94
C ASP A 515 19.98 -19.21 -17.97
N LEU A 516 20.53 -19.70 -16.86
CA LEU A 516 21.10 -18.85 -15.80
C LEU A 516 22.29 -18.02 -16.32
N THR A 517 22.98 -18.49 -17.35
CA THR A 517 24.09 -17.77 -17.98
C THR A 517 23.56 -16.55 -18.72
N LYS A 518 22.49 -16.70 -19.50
CA LYS A 518 21.80 -15.59 -20.16
C LYS A 518 21.21 -14.60 -19.15
N LEU A 519 20.63 -15.11 -18.06
CA LEU A 519 20.09 -14.26 -17.02
C LEU A 519 21.19 -13.44 -16.32
N LYS A 520 22.35 -14.06 -16.04
CA LYS A 520 23.50 -13.37 -15.48
C LYS A 520 24.06 -12.32 -16.46
N ALA A 521 24.12 -12.64 -17.76
CA ALA A 521 24.54 -11.70 -18.79
C ALA A 521 23.58 -10.50 -18.92
N TRP A 522 22.26 -10.71 -18.74
CA TRP A 522 21.26 -9.65 -18.79
C TRP A 522 21.45 -8.57 -17.71
N VAL A 523 21.96 -8.96 -16.55
CA VAL A 523 22.25 -8.05 -15.43
C VAL A 523 23.76 -8.01 -15.10
N ALA A 524 24.63 -8.15 -16.12
CA ALA A 524 26.09 -8.20 -15.93
C ALA A 524 26.64 -6.97 -15.19
N TRP A 525 26.04 -5.80 -15.43
CA TRP A 525 26.37 -4.55 -14.76
C TRP A 525 26.15 -4.61 -13.23
N ALA A 526 25.25 -5.47 -12.72
CA ALA A 526 25.00 -5.65 -11.29
C ALA A 526 26.07 -6.54 -10.61
N GLN A 527 26.92 -7.21 -11.39
CA GLN A 527 28.00 -8.08 -10.91
C GLN A 527 27.49 -9.12 -9.90
N VAL A 528 26.46 -9.89 -10.32
CA VAL A 528 25.84 -10.95 -9.51
C VAL A 528 26.82 -12.09 -9.29
N ASP A 529 27.09 -12.44 -8.03
CA ASP A 529 27.96 -13.57 -7.67
C ASP A 529 27.22 -14.89 -7.76
N GLU A 530 25.99 -14.93 -7.27
CA GLU A 530 25.20 -16.15 -7.14
C GLU A 530 23.74 -15.94 -7.56
N ILE A 531 23.14 -16.92 -8.25
CA ILE A 531 21.73 -16.92 -8.59
C ILE A 531 21.05 -18.09 -7.88
N ARG A 532 19.95 -17.82 -7.17
CA ARG A 532 19.13 -18.82 -6.50
C ARG A 532 17.71 -18.80 -7.06
N VAL A 533 17.20 -19.97 -7.44
CA VAL A 533 15.84 -20.08 -7.94
C VAL A 533 14.93 -20.58 -6.83
N PHE A 534 13.90 -19.80 -6.51
CA PHE A 534 12.92 -20.12 -5.48
C PHE A 534 11.55 -20.34 -6.11
N LYS A 535 10.76 -21.27 -5.55
CA LYS A 535 9.36 -21.47 -5.96
C LYS A 535 8.51 -20.22 -5.64
N HIS A 536 8.78 -19.57 -4.50
CA HIS A 536 8.09 -18.36 -4.08
C HIS A 536 9.06 -17.42 -3.34
N ILE A 537 9.12 -16.18 -3.77
CA ILE A 537 9.76 -15.09 -3.01
C ILE A 537 8.74 -14.55 -2.00
N PRO A 538 9.09 -14.44 -0.71
CA PRO A 538 8.17 -13.89 0.29
C PRO A 538 7.86 -12.42 -0.01
N LEU A 539 6.58 -12.07 0.12
CA LEU A 539 6.08 -10.72 -0.11
C LEU A 539 5.46 -10.16 1.16
N ASP A 540 5.43 -8.85 1.26
CA ASP A 540 4.71 -8.17 2.33
C ASP A 540 3.21 -8.52 2.30
N VAL A 541 2.65 -8.75 3.47
CA VAL A 541 1.25 -9.22 3.61
C VAL A 541 0.25 -8.17 3.12
N ARG A 542 0.58 -6.90 3.27
CA ARG A 542 -0.34 -5.78 3.01
C ARG A 542 -0.52 -5.49 1.52
N HIS A 543 0.58 -5.37 0.76
CA HIS A 543 0.51 -4.99 -0.65
C HIS A 543 0.65 -6.19 -1.58
N ASN A 544 1.19 -7.30 -1.07
CA ASN A 544 1.50 -8.52 -1.82
C ASN A 544 2.32 -8.25 -3.11
N ALA A 545 3.11 -7.21 -3.06
CA ALA A 545 3.87 -6.70 -4.20
C ALA A 545 5.34 -6.39 -3.86
N LYS A 546 5.63 -6.00 -2.60
CA LYS A 546 6.99 -5.70 -2.15
C LYS A 546 7.63 -6.96 -1.59
N VAL A 547 8.92 -7.17 -1.89
CA VAL A 547 9.68 -8.28 -1.30
C VAL A 547 9.80 -8.10 0.22
N ASP A 548 9.45 -9.14 0.98
CA ASP A 548 9.73 -9.22 2.42
C ASP A 548 11.17 -9.71 2.61
N TYR A 549 12.11 -8.78 2.61
CA TYR A 549 13.53 -9.08 2.76
C TYR A 549 13.86 -9.82 4.07
N PRO A 550 13.33 -9.45 5.25
CA PRO A 550 13.51 -10.22 6.48
C PRO A 550 13.11 -11.69 6.36
N ALA A 551 11.95 -11.97 5.77
CA ALA A 551 11.51 -13.34 5.54
C ALA A 551 12.36 -14.06 4.48
N LEU A 552 12.86 -13.33 3.48
CA LEU A 552 13.75 -13.86 2.45
C LEU A 552 15.11 -14.24 3.04
N TYR A 553 15.71 -13.42 3.90
CA TYR A 553 16.96 -13.73 4.60
C TYR A 553 16.84 -15.01 5.43
N LYS A 554 15.77 -15.16 6.22
CA LYS A 554 15.50 -16.40 6.99
C LYS A 554 15.38 -17.64 6.09
N ARG A 555 14.86 -17.49 4.87
CA ARG A 555 14.80 -18.58 3.90
C ARG A 555 16.17 -18.92 3.35
N LEU A 556 17.00 -17.94 3.05
CA LEU A 556 18.37 -18.14 2.57
C LEU A 556 19.22 -18.85 3.64
N GLU A 557 19.14 -18.44 4.90
CA GLU A 557 19.83 -19.09 6.02
C GLU A 557 19.42 -20.58 6.17
N ARG A 558 18.12 -20.87 6.06
CA ARG A 558 17.63 -22.26 6.09
C ARG A 558 18.11 -23.08 4.90
N TRP A 559 18.21 -22.45 3.73
CA TRP A 559 18.77 -23.08 2.55
C TRP A 559 20.23 -23.43 2.75
N ASP A 560 21.06 -22.50 3.20
CA ASP A 560 22.48 -22.71 3.46
C ASP A 560 22.69 -23.79 4.53
N GLY A 561 21.92 -23.77 5.63
CA GLY A 561 21.96 -24.81 6.67
C GLY A 561 21.63 -26.21 6.12
N PHE A 562 20.64 -26.33 5.22
CA PHE A 562 20.29 -27.59 4.58
C PHE A 562 21.43 -28.15 3.72
N PHE A 563 22.08 -27.32 2.91
CA PHE A 563 23.20 -27.75 2.07
C PHE A 563 24.47 -28.05 2.87
N HIS A 564 24.69 -27.32 3.96
CA HIS A 564 25.78 -27.64 4.89
C HIS A 564 25.61 -29.01 5.51
N HIS A 565 24.40 -29.35 5.98
CA HIS A 565 24.08 -30.69 6.52
C HIS A 565 24.16 -31.79 5.45
N LEU A 566 23.74 -31.51 4.21
CA LEU A 566 23.84 -32.46 3.10
C LEU A 566 25.31 -32.70 2.69
N GLY A 567 26.12 -31.64 2.67
CA GLY A 567 27.56 -31.71 2.40
C GLY A 567 28.30 -32.51 3.46
N CYS A 568 27.98 -32.32 4.75
CA CYS A 568 28.51 -33.12 5.85
C CYS A 568 28.08 -34.59 5.76
N PHE A 569 26.82 -34.87 5.34
CA PHE A 569 26.31 -36.23 5.16
C PHE A 569 27.00 -36.96 3.99
N ILE A 570 27.18 -36.25 2.85
CA ILE A 570 27.87 -36.83 1.67
C ILE A 570 29.38 -36.97 1.93
N GLY A 571 29.99 -36.02 2.65
CA GLY A 571 31.39 -36.10 3.08
C GLY A 571 31.64 -37.25 4.03
N GLY A 572 30.74 -37.47 5.02
CA GLY A 572 30.77 -38.62 5.93
C GLY A 572 30.56 -39.97 5.21
N PHE A 573 29.72 -40.00 4.19
CA PHE A 573 29.50 -41.23 3.37
C PHE A 573 30.72 -41.57 2.49
N LYS A 574 31.41 -40.54 1.95
CA LYS A 574 32.66 -40.76 1.22
C LYS A 574 33.79 -41.25 2.14
N HIS A 575 33.84 -40.78 3.38
CA HIS A 575 34.79 -41.23 4.38
C HIS A 575 34.50 -42.65 4.86
N ALA A 576 33.21 -43.00 5.04
CA ALA A 576 32.77 -44.36 5.40
C ALA A 576 33.01 -45.37 4.26
N LEU A 577 32.83 -44.99 3.00
CA LEU A 577 33.17 -45.81 1.82
C LEU A 577 34.69 -45.92 1.57
N GLY A 578 35.46 -44.95 2.01
CA GLY A 578 36.93 -45.01 1.98
C GLY A 578 37.51 -45.99 3.00
N LEU A 579 36.84 -46.25 4.10
CA LEU A 579 37.23 -47.21 5.14
C LEU A 579 36.84 -48.69 4.82
N LEU A 580 36.08 -48.91 3.75
CA LEU A 580 35.74 -50.25 3.29
C LEU A 580 36.63 -50.74 2.13
N LYS A 581 37.72 -50.02 1.83
CA LYS A 581 38.71 -50.36 0.82
C LYS A 581 40.13 -50.69 1.39
N HIS A 582 40.19 -51.10 2.67
CA HIS A 582 41.41 -51.72 3.21
C HIS A 582 41.07 -53.04 3.90
#